data_3bfbb927f642dcb47c3289ba75a3da3a
#
_entry.id   3bfbb927f642dcb47c3289ba75a3da3a
#
_cell.length_a   1.000
_cell.length_b   1.000
_cell.length_c   1.000
_cell.angle_alpha   90.00
_cell.angle_beta   90.00
_cell.angle_gamma   90.00
#
_symmetry.space_group_name_H-M   'P 1'
#
loop_
_entity.id
_entity.type
_entity.pdbx_description
1 polymer ?
#
loop_
_entity_poly.entity_id
_entity_poly.type
_entity_poly.pdbx_seq_one_letter_code
_entity_poly.pdbx_strand_id
1 'polypeptide(L)'
;MLSPDQTYQLLRALTSPIVAVTSAKDGKRNGMILDSAIRASIVPTVPRVSVYVHKFNYSHDLIFQTGRFGLHLLHTGQFDVIHRLGFVSGRDADKLAEVPHHLGTTGVPVLDDCHAHFECAVANVMDTGSSTCFLGDVVAVGFGAVTANAPRGEVMTAAYFRAHMPPEWRQTYEAQLQRAQRFAEQHSRNIRAVRWPGLSA
;
A
#
# COMPACT_ATOMS: atom_id res chain seq x y z
N MET A 1 21.75 -6.30 -24.57
CA MET A 1 21.02 -6.56 -23.29
C MET A 1 20.77 -5.23 -22.60
N LEU A 2 19.59 -4.97 -22.05
CA LEU A 2 19.31 -3.77 -21.27
C LEU A 2 20.11 -3.79 -19.97
N SER A 3 20.53 -2.61 -19.48
CA SER A 3 21.09 -2.50 -18.14
C SER A 3 20.01 -2.75 -17.06
N PRO A 4 20.40 -3.09 -15.82
CA PRO A 4 19.44 -3.20 -14.70
C PRO A 4 18.60 -1.94 -14.53
N ASP A 5 19.19 -0.76 -14.66
CA ASP A 5 18.49 0.53 -14.53
C ASP A 5 17.45 0.72 -15.66
N GLN A 6 17.83 0.41 -16.90
CA GLN A 6 16.89 0.47 -18.03
C GLN A 6 15.73 -0.51 -17.84
N THR A 7 16.01 -1.72 -17.37
CA THR A 7 14.98 -2.73 -17.05
C THR A 7 14.05 -2.22 -15.96
N TYR A 8 14.60 -1.64 -14.89
CA TYR A 8 13.80 -1.08 -13.80
C TYR A 8 12.89 0.07 -14.27
N GLN A 9 13.39 0.97 -15.14
CA GLN A 9 12.56 2.05 -15.69
C GLN A 9 11.37 1.51 -16.50
N LEU A 10 11.55 0.43 -17.25
CA LEU A 10 10.46 -0.21 -17.97
C LEU A 10 9.44 -0.87 -17.03
N LEU A 11 9.92 -1.56 -15.98
CA LEU A 11 9.04 -2.18 -14.98
C LEU A 11 8.18 -1.13 -14.23
N ARG A 12 8.70 0.08 -14.01
CA ARG A 12 7.94 1.17 -13.37
C ARG A 12 6.73 1.64 -14.19
N ALA A 13 6.68 1.35 -15.48
CA ALA A 13 5.52 1.66 -16.31
C ALA A 13 4.32 0.72 -16.06
N LEU A 14 4.55 -0.42 -15.40
CA LEU A 14 3.49 -1.39 -15.06
C LEU A 14 2.72 -1.02 -13.79
N THR A 15 3.19 -0.05 -13.00
CA THR A 15 2.62 0.29 -11.71
C THR A 15 1.79 1.57 -11.77
N SER A 16 0.64 1.57 -11.10
CA SER A 16 -0.31 2.67 -10.93
C SER A 16 -1.58 2.11 -10.29
N PRO A 17 -2.29 2.79 -9.42
CA PRO A 17 -2.11 4.12 -8.84
C PRO A 17 -1.18 4.14 -7.61
N ILE A 18 -0.99 5.31 -7.00
CA ILE A 18 -0.45 5.42 -5.63
C ILE A 18 -1.59 5.17 -4.65
N VAL A 19 -1.35 4.26 -3.72
CA VAL A 19 -2.32 3.87 -2.69
C VAL A 19 -1.71 3.93 -1.30
N ALA A 20 -2.55 4.21 -0.28
CA ALA A 20 -2.21 3.94 1.09
C ALA A 20 -2.75 2.57 1.50
N VAL A 21 -1.95 1.80 2.23
CA VAL A 21 -2.38 0.55 2.85
C VAL A 21 -2.28 0.71 4.36
N THR A 22 -3.36 0.42 5.06
CA THR A 22 -3.45 0.50 6.52
C THR A 22 -3.70 -0.87 7.12
N SER A 23 -3.26 -1.08 8.33
CA SER A 23 -3.58 -2.24 9.14
C SER A 23 -3.43 -1.92 10.62
N ALA A 24 -4.09 -2.70 11.48
CA ALA A 24 -4.00 -2.54 12.92
C ALA A 24 -4.01 -3.90 13.63
N LYS A 25 -3.31 -3.98 14.77
CA LYS A 25 -3.29 -5.14 15.65
C LYS A 25 -3.02 -4.71 17.10
N ASP A 26 -3.84 -5.18 18.04
CA ASP A 26 -3.66 -4.96 19.48
C ASP A 26 -3.42 -3.48 19.84
N GLY A 27 -4.23 -2.58 19.30
CA GLY A 27 -4.14 -1.14 19.48
C GLY A 27 -3.01 -0.45 18.72
N LYS A 28 -2.10 -1.19 18.10
CA LYS A 28 -1.07 -0.67 17.19
C LYS A 28 -1.64 -0.55 15.78
N ARG A 29 -1.50 0.61 15.18
CA ARG A 29 -1.97 0.93 13.83
C ARG A 29 -0.82 1.42 12.98
N ASN A 30 -0.88 1.17 11.69
CA ASN A 30 0.10 1.70 10.75
C ASN A 30 -0.51 1.93 9.38
N GLY A 31 0.11 2.82 8.62
CA GLY A 31 -0.14 3.04 7.21
C GLY A 31 1.17 3.05 6.42
N MET A 32 1.11 2.72 5.16
CA MET A 32 2.22 2.79 4.22
C MET A 32 1.74 3.19 2.83
N ILE A 33 2.65 3.64 2.00
CA ILE A 33 2.38 3.97 0.60
C ILE A 33 2.99 2.89 -0.30
N LEU A 34 2.26 2.53 -1.34
CA LEU A 34 2.76 1.67 -2.41
C LEU A 34 2.10 2.02 -3.76
N ASP A 35 2.73 1.56 -4.84
CA ASP A 35 2.26 1.66 -6.23
C ASP A 35 2.10 0.29 -6.90
N SER A 36 1.97 -0.76 -6.08
CA SER A 36 1.90 -2.15 -6.51
C SER A 36 0.60 -2.83 -6.04
N ALA A 37 -0.54 -2.12 -6.26
CA ALA A 37 -1.88 -2.61 -6.02
C ALA A 37 -2.63 -2.76 -7.34
N ILE A 38 -3.29 -3.91 -7.54
CA ILE A 38 -4.08 -4.17 -8.75
C ILE A 38 -5.42 -4.83 -8.42
N ARG A 39 -6.39 -4.62 -9.32
CA ARG A 39 -7.65 -5.37 -9.31
C ARG A 39 -7.38 -6.82 -9.67
N ALA A 40 -7.76 -7.76 -8.79
CA ALA A 40 -7.53 -9.20 -8.96
C ALA A 40 -8.80 -9.99 -9.37
N SER A 41 -9.96 -9.33 -9.47
CA SER A 41 -11.19 -9.92 -9.97
C SER A 41 -11.93 -8.98 -10.91
N ILE A 42 -12.55 -9.53 -11.95
CA ILE A 42 -13.49 -8.83 -12.84
C ILE A 42 -14.95 -9.09 -12.47
N VAL A 43 -15.19 -9.99 -11.51
CA VAL A 43 -16.54 -10.39 -11.08
C VAL A 43 -17.02 -9.45 -9.98
N PRO A 44 -18.08 -8.65 -10.19
CA PRO A 44 -18.53 -7.66 -9.22
C PRO A 44 -19.01 -8.27 -7.89
N THR A 45 -19.52 -9.50 -7.92
CA THR A 45 -20.01 -10.22 -6.74
C THR A 45 -18.90 -10.91 -5.94
N VAL A 46 -17.68 -10.97 -6.47
CA VAL A 46 -16.49 -11.49 -5.81
C VAL A 46 -15.33 -10.52 -6.05
N PRO A 47 -15.42 -9.29 -5.50
CA PRO A 47 -14.42 -8.27 -5.72
C PRO A 47 -13.13 -8.63 -4.97
N ARG A 48 -12.00 -8.57 -5.68
CA ARG A 48 -10.67 -8.88 -5.14
C ARG A 48 -9.62 -7.86 -5.59
N VAL A 49 -8.69 -7.62 -4.70
CA VAL A 49 -7.48 -6.84 -4.97
C VAL A 49 -6.24 -7.64 -4.58
N SER A 50 -5.11 -7.37 -5.22
CA SER A 50 -3.82 -7.84 -4.74
C SER A 50 -2.89 -6.67 -4.48
N VAL A 51 -2.08 -6.79 -3.41
CA VAL A 51 -1.07 -5.80 -3.02
C VAL A 51 0.25 -6.50 -2.75
N TYR A 52 1.35 -5.90 -3.24
CA TYR A 52 2.69 -6.43 -3.00
C TYR A 52 3.36 -5.59 -1.92
N VAL A 53 3.57 -6.17 -0.74
CA VAL A 53 4.12 -5.48 0.42
C VAL A 53 5.50 -6.02 0.75
N HIS A 54 6.50 -5.16 0.76
CA HIS A 54 7.86 -5.53 1.15
C HIS A 54 7.92 -6.05 2.59
N LYS A 55 8.63 -7.16 2.81
CA LYS A 55 8.75 -7.84 4.10
C LYS A 55 9.44 -7.01 5.18
N PHE A 56 10.23 -6.00 4.82
CA PHE A 56 10.81 -5.10 5.80
C PHE A 56 9.85 -4.04 6.34
N ASN A 57 8.70 -3.82 5.67
CA ASN A 57 7.72 -2.83 6.12
C ASN A 57 6.96 -3.31 7.37
N TYR A 58 6.76 -2.42 8.33
CA TYR A 58 5.99 -2.74 9.53
C TYR A 58 4.54 -3.15 9.22
N SER A 59 3.91 -2.54 8.21
CA SER A 59 2.57 -2.95 7.76
C SER A 59 2.53 -4.39 7.27
N HIS A 60 3.64 -4.94 6.70
CA HIS A 60 3.70 -6.34 6.31
C HIS A 60 3.42 -7.26 7.51
N ASP A 61 4.09 -7.00 8.63
CA ASP A 61 3.95 -7.82 9.84
C ASP A 61 2.52 -7.76 10.39
N LEU A 62 1.91 -6.56 10.41
CA LEU A 62 0.54 -6.37 10.86
C LEU A 62 -0.46 -7.11 9.96
N ILE A 63 -0.35 -6.96 8.64
CA ILE A 63 -1.24 -7.62 7.67
C ILE A 63 -1.10 -9.14 7.77
N PHE A 64 0.15 -9.63 7.82
CA PHE A 64 0.41 -11.07 7.87
C PHE A 64 -0.14 -11.72 9.15
N GLN A 65 -0.16 -10.99 10.26
CA GLN A 65 -0.67 -11.49 11.54
C GLN A 65 -2.19 -11.36 11.69
N THR A 66 -2.81 -10.34 11.08
CA THR A 66 -4.24 -10.08 11.25
C THR A 66 -5.11 -10.59 10.10
N GLY A 67 -4.51 -10.80 8.94
CA GLY A 67 -5.25 -11.12 7.72
C GLY A 67 -6.15 -10.01 7.21
N ARG A 68 -5.88 -8.74 7.60
CA ARG A 68 -6.76 -7.61 7.26
C ARG A 68 -5.95 -6.38 6.87
N PHE A 69 -6.47 -5.64 5.88
CA PHE A 69 -5.89 -4.36 5.48
C PHE A 69 -6.96 -3.44 4.87
N GLY A 70 -6.75 -2.14 5.05
CA GLY A 70 -7.44 -1.09 4.28
C GLY A 70 -6.61 -0.70 3.07
N LEU A 71 -7.23 -0.56 1.92
CA LEU A 71 -6.61 -0.04 0.69
C LEU A 71 -7.30 1.27 0.31
N HIS A 72 -6.54 2.34 0.13
CA HIS A 72 -7.07 3.66 -0.15
C HIS A 72 -6.50 4.20 -1.46
N LEU A 73 -7.36 4.50 -2.42
CA LEU A 73 -6.99 5.27 -3.60
C LEU A 73 -6.80 6.73 -3.17
N LEU A 74 -5.59 7.24 -3.31
CA LEU A 74 -5.30 8.63 -3.00
C LEU A 74 -5.67 9.54 -4.18
N HIS A 75 -6.01 10.80 -3.90
CA HIS A 75 -6.20 11.81 -4.93
C HIS A 75 -4.98 12.75 -5.03
N THR A 76 -4.90 13.49 -6.12
CA THR A 76 -3.76 14.34 -6.47
C THR A 76 -3.42 15.45 -5.46
N GLY A 77 -4.32 15.77 -4.54
CA GLY A 77 -4.08 16.72 -3.44
C GLY A 77 -3.43 16.12 -2.19
N GLN A 78 -3.22 14.80 -2.10
CA GLN A 78 -2.81 14.12 -0.86
C GLN A 78 -1.29 13.89 -0.73
N PHE A 79 -0.47 14.86 -1.10
CA PHE A 79 0.99 14.77 -0.94
C PHE A 79 1.41 14.63 0.53
N ASP A 80 0.73 15.32 1.46
CA ASP A 80 1.04 15.25 2.90
C ASP A 80 0.80 13.84 3.45
N VAL A 81 -0.29 13.19 3.05
CA VAL A 81 -0.56 11.79 3.42
C VAL A 81 0.54 10.86 2.90
N ILE A 82 0.97 11.06 1.63
CA ILE A 82 2.06 10.29 1.05
C ILE A 82 3.35 10.50 1.85
N HIS A 83 3.66 11.74 2.21
CA HIS A 83 4.85 12.05 3.00
C HIS A 83 4.81 11.37 4.37
N ARG A 84 3.72 11.53 5.12
CA ARG A 84 3.57 10.94 6.46
C ARG A 84 3.62 9.41 6.44
N LEU A 85 2.90 8.77 5.53
CA LEU A 85 2.80 7.33 5.48
C LEU A 85 3.96 6.65 4.75
N GLY A 86 4.61 7.36 3.81
CA GLY A 86 5.66 6.80 2.95
C GLY A 86 7.08 7.08 3.44
N PHE A 87 7.34 8.23 4.08
CA PHE A 87 8.71 8.68 4.38
C PHE A 87 9.16 8.40 5.83
N VAL A 88 8.28 7.91 6.69
CA VAL A 88 8.57 7.57 8.08
C VAL A 88 8.30 6.10 8.33
N SER A 89 9.07 5.47 9.23
CA SER A 89 8.80 4.10 9.66
C SER A 89 7.75 4.07 10.76
N GLY A 90 6.76 3.18 10.64
CA GLY A 90 5.77 2.95 11.71
C GLY A 90 6.33 2.23 12.94
N ARG A 91 7.62 1.82 12.92
CA ARG A 91 8.33 1.35 14.10
C ARG A 91 8.86 2.50 14.96
N ASP A 92 9.04 3.66 14.36
CA ASP A 92 9.65 4.82 14.99
C ASP A 92 8.62 5.86 15.44
N ALA A 93 7.46 5.92 14.78
CA ALA A 93 6.39 6.88 15.07
C ALA A 93 4.99 6.35 14.72
N ASP A 94 3.96 6.84 15.41
CA ASP A 94 2.56 6.65 14.99
C ASP A 94 2.25 7.57 13.81
N LYS A 95 2.37 7.02 12.61
CA LYS A 95 2.17 7.76 11.36
C LYS A 95 0.72 8.21 11.14
N LEU A 96 -0.22 7.55 11.80
CA LEU A 96 -1.65 7.87 11.69
C LEU A 96 -2.14 8.89 12.72
N ALA A 97 -1.31 9.27 13.71
CA ALA A 97 -1.71 10.20 14.77
C ALA A 97 -2.25 11.54 14.23
N GLU A 98 -1.68 12.03 13.11
CA GLU A 98 -2.06 13.30 12.49
C GLU A 98 -2.75 13.14 11.13
N VAL A 99 -3.12 11.91 10.76
CA VAL A 99 -3.90 11.63 9.56
C VAL A 99 -5.33 11.31 9.98
N PRO A 100 -6.34 12.13 9.62
CA PRO A 100 -7.73 11.87 9.95
C PRO A 100 -8.17 10.49 9.46
N HIS A 101 -8.67 9.67 10.36
CA HIS A 101 -9.15 8.34 10.07
C HIS A 101 -10.10 7.82 11.16
N HIS A 102 -10.89 6.83 10.81
CA HIS A 102 -11.73 6.07 11.74
C HIS A 102 -11.43 4.57 11.62
N LEU A 103 -11.95 3.77 12.51
CA LEU A 103 -11.90 2.31 12.36
C LEU A 103 -13.04 1.85 11.48
N GLY A 104 -12.70 1.14 10.43
CA GLY A 104 -13.68 0.51 9.54
C GLY A 104 -14.36 -0.69 10.17
N THR A 105 -15.24 -1.35 9.41
CA THR A 105 -16.02 -2.52 9.86
C THR A 105 -15.13 -3.73 10.16
N THR A 106 -13.97 -3.82 9.52
CA THR A 106 -12.97 -4.89 9.77
C THR A 106 -12.00 -4.54 10.90
N GLY A 107 -12.10 -3.34 11.48
CA GLY A 107 -11.20 -2.83 12.51
C GLY A 107 -9.89 -2.28 11.98
N VAL A 108 -9.72 -2.15 10.66
CA VAL A 108 -8.58 -1.46 10.05
C VAL A 108 -8.81 0.06 10.06
N PRO A 109 -7.75 0.88 10.15
CA PRO A 109 -7.89 2.32 9.95
C PRO A 109 -8.35 2.64 8.52
N VAL A 110 -9.41 3.44 8.39
CA VAL A 110 -9.91 3.97 7.13
C VAL A 110 -9.66 5.47 7.10
N LEU A 111 -8.94 5.95 6.10
CA LEU A 111 -8.64 7.37 5.94
C LEU A 111 -9.93 8.12 5.62
N ASP A 112 -10.21 9.20 6.36
CA ASP A 112 -11.43 10.01 6.16
C ASP A 112 -11.39 10.74 4.82
N ASP A 113 -10.19 11.21 4.41
CA ASP A 113 -9.97 11.80 3.11
C ASP A 113 -9.20 10.82 2.20
N CYS A 114 -9.86 10.39 1.13
CA CYS A 114 -9.29 9.61 0.03
C CYS A 114 -10.28 9.61 -1.15
N HIS A 115 -9.82 9.23 -2.33
CA HIS A 115 -10.72 9.09 -3.48
C HIS A 115 -11.73 7.96 -3.25
N ALA A 116 -11.25 6.80 -2.79
CA ALA A 116 -12.07 5.65 -2.39
C ALA A 116 -11.27 4.73 -1.47
N HIS A 117 -11.96 3.92 -0.67
CA HIS A 117 -11.34 2.92 0.17
C HIS A 117 -11.99 1.55 0.01
N PHE A 118 -11.20 0.53 0.31
CA PHE A 118 -11.60 -0.89 0.30
C PHE A 118 -11.09 -1.52 1.60
N GLU A 119 -11.97 -2.14 2.36
CA GLU A 119 -11.58 -2.98 3.48
C GLU A 119 -11.45 -4.42 3.00
N CYS A 120 -10.32 -5.06 3.30
CA CYS A 120 -9.96 -6.33 2.72
C CYS A 120 -9.65 -7.39 3.79
N ALA A 121 -10.19 -8.58 3.59
CA ALA A 121 -9.78 -9.80 4.28
C ALA A 121 -8.85 -10.60 3.38
N VAL A 122 -7.68 -10.99 3.89
CA VAL A 122 -6.70 -11.76 3.12
C VAL A 122 -7.25 -13.15 2.82
N ALA A 123 -7.45 -13.46 1.56
CA ALA A 123 -7.90 -14.75 1.07
C ALA A 123 -6.72 -15.71 0.82
N ASN A 124 -5.59 -15.20 0.36
CA ASN A 124 -4.38 -15.99 0.12
C ASN A 124 -3.13 -15.10 0.07
N VAL A 125 -1.97 -15.72 0.14
CA VAL A 125 -0.68 -15.05 0.04
C VAL A 125 0.28 -15.81 -0.90
N MET A 126 1.17 -15.05 -1.55
CA MET A 126 2.25 -15.60 -2.35
C MET A 126 3.55 -14.92 -1.95
N ASP A 127 4.56 -15.71 -1.62
CA ASP A 127 5.91 -15.22 -1.36
C ASP A 127 6.58 -14.86 -2.69
N THR A 128 7.10 -13.65 -2.80
CA THR A 128 7.85 -13.17 -3.97
C THR A 128 9.32 -12.90 -3.64
N GLY A 129 9.82 -13.49 -2.55
CA GLY A 129 11.17 -13.31 -2.05
C GLY A 129 11.27 -12.08 -1.13
N SER A 130 11.43 -10.89 -1.69
CA SER A 130 11.53 -9.63 -0.94
C SER A 130 10.18 -9.07 -0.47
N SER A 131 9.08 -9.52 -1.08
CA SER A 131 7.71 -9.07 -0.76
C SER A 131 6.79 -10.26 -0.54
N THR A 132 5.62 -9.98 0.00
CA THR A 132 4.47 -10.88 -0.03
C THR A 132 3.37 -10.22 -0.86
N CYS A 133 2.84 -10.97 -1.83
CA CYS A 133 1.59 -10.63 -2.48
C CYS A 133 0.44 -11.09 -1.59
N PHE A 134 -0.38 -10.16 -1.13
CA PHE A 134 -1.61 -10.44 -0.40
C PHE A 134 -2.78 -10.34 -1.38
N LEU A 135 -3.49 -11.45 -1.58
CA LEU A 135 -4.78 -11.46 -2.26
C LEU A 135 -5.87 -11.20 -1.24
N GLY A 136 -6.60 -10.12 -1.37
CA GLY A 136 -7.68 -9.73 -0.46
C GLY A 136 -9.06 -9.80 -1.10
N ASP A 137 -10.00 -10.45 -0.43
CA ASP A 137 -11.42 -10.28 -0.69
C ASP A 137 -11.85 -8.90 -0.18
N VAL A 138 -12.51 -8.12 -1.02
CA VAL A 138 -13.03 -6.81 -0.63
C VAL A 138 -14.35 -7.03 0.10
N VAL A 139 -14.38 -6.71 1.39
CA VAL A 139 -15.53 -6.96 2.28
C VAL A 139 -16.33 -5.70 2.57
N ALA A 140 -15.74 -4.51 2.42
CA ALA A 140 -16.44 -3.23 2.47
C ALA A 140 -15.77 -2.23 1.55
N VAL A 141 -16.53 -1.28 1.04
CA VAL A 141 -16.07 -0.20 0.16
C VAL A 141 -16.74 1.11 0.53
N GLY A 142 -16.06 2.20 0.29
CA GLY A 142 -16.64 3.54 0.44
C GLY A 142 -15.82 4.58 -0.31
N PHE A 143 -16.37 5.78 -0.29
CA PHE A 143 -15.68 6.96 -0.76
C PHE A 143 -15.16 7.74 0.45
N GLY A 144 -14.05 8.42 0.29
CA GLY A 144 -13.63 9.42 1.28
C GLY A 144 -14.63 10.57 1.38
N ALA A 145 -14.58 11.28 2.49
CA ALA A 145 -15.44 12.44 2.70
C ALA A 145 -15.22 13.48 1.59
N VAL A 146 -16.30 13.85 0.91
CA VAL A 146 -16.30 14.99 0.00
C VAL A 146 -16.67 16.22 0.84
N THR A 147 -15.71 17.09 1.08
CA THR A 147 -16.03 18.41 1.63
C THR A 147 -16.39 19.34 0.48
N ALA A 148 -17.25 20.33 0.73
CA ALA A 148 -17.64 21.32 -0.28
C ALA A 148 -16.43 22.06 -0.89
N ASN A 149 -15.31 22.09 -0.17
CA ASN A 149 -14.07 22.79 -0.56
C ASN A 149 -13.00 21.85 -1.14
N ALA A 150 -13.24 20.54 -1.16
CA ALA A 150 -12.32 19.54 -1.75
C ALA A 150 -13.13 18.53 -2.57
N PRO A 151 -13.49 18.88 -3.82
CA PRO A 151 -14.04 17.89 -4.74
C PRO A 151 -13.03 16.74 -4.86
N ARG A 152 -13.53 15.50 -4.98
CA ARG A 152 -12.67 14.35 -5.25
C ARG A 152 -11.73 14.67 -6.39
N GLY A 153 -10.46 14.84 -6.07
CA GLY A 153 -9.43 15.02 -7.08
C GLY A 153 -9.27 13.76 -7.94
N GLU A 154 -8.55 13.89 -9.03
CA GLU A 154 -8.16 12.73 -9.83
C GLU A 154 -7.34 11.76 -8.98
N VAL A 155 -7.42 10.46 -9.31
CA VAL A 155 -6.63 9.42 -8.63
C VAL A 155 -5.14 9.70 -8.84
N MET A 156 -4.40 9.68 -7.74
CA MET A 156 -2.95 9.86 -7.75
C MET A 156 -2.27 8.70 -8.47
N THR A 157 -1.61 8.98 -9.57
CA THR A 157 -0.77 7.99 -10.26
C THR A 157 0.69 8.11 -9.84
N ALA A 158 1.44 7.02 -9.97
CA ALA A 158 2.88 7.04 -9.72
C ALA A 158 3.62 8.02 -10.64
N ALA A 159 3.14 8.20 -11.88
CA ALA A 159 3.70 9.18 -12.82
C ALA A 159 3.44 10.62 -12.34
N TYR A 160 2.19 10.92 -11.96
CA TYR A 160 1.83 12.24 -11.43
C TYR A 160 2.63 12.59 -10.18
N PHE A 161 2.69 11.66 -9.21
CA PHE A 161 3.47 11.86 -7.98
C PHE A 161 4.94 12.20 -8.28
N ARG A 162 5.59 11.42 -9.14
CA ARG A 162 7.01 11.67 -9.48
C ARG A 162 7.24 13.00 -10.18
N ALA A 163 6.29 13.43 -11.02
CA ALA A 163 6.38 14.70 -11.73
C ALA A 163 6.19 15.92 -10.82
N HIS A 164 5.35 15.79 -9.78
CA HIS A 164 4.93 16.90 -8.90
C HIS A 164 5.49 16.79 -7.48
N MET A 165 6.32 15.76 -7.20
CA MET A 165 6.94 15.61 -5.89
C MET A 165 7.79 16.83 -5.54
N PRO A 166 7.63 17.41 -4.31
CA PRO A 166 8.44 18.52 -3.85
C PRO A 166 9.94 18.21 -3.99
N PRO A 167 10.73 19.16 -4.52
CA PRO A 167 12.16 18.94 -4.77
C PRO A 167 12.94 18.50 -3.52
N GLU A 168 12.59 19.02 -2.35
CA GLU A 168 13.20 18.72 -1.06
C GLU A 168 12.98 17.26 -0.61
N TRP A 169 11.99 16.57 -1.15
CA TRP A 169 11.74 15.16 -0.82
C TRP A 169 12.57 14.17 -1.65
N ARG A 170 13.15 14.64 -2.77
CA ARG A 170 13.82 13.76 -3.74
C ARG A 170 14.95 12.96 -3.12
N GLN A 171 15.81 13.61 -2.35
CA GLN A 171 16.95 12.93 -1.72
C GLN A 171 16.49 11.81 -0.78
N THR A 172 15.48 12.07 0.06
CA THR A 172 14.93 11.07 0.99
C THR A 172 14.24 9.94 0.23
N TYR A 173 13.45 10.27 -0.80
CA TYR A 173 12.79 9.29 -1.65
C TYR A 173 13.80 8.34 -2.33
N GLU A 174 14.86 8.88 -2.92
CA GLU A 174 15.91 8.10 -3.58
C GLU A 174 16.68 7.23 -2.60
N ALA A 175 17.00 7.75 -1.41
CA ALA A 175 17.65 6.96 -0.37
C ALA A 175 16.79 5.78 0.11
N GLN A 176 15.48 6.00 0.26
CA GLN A 176 14.54 4.93 0.63
C GLN A 176 14.40 3.89 -0.48
N LEU A 177 14.31 4.33 -1.75
CA LEU A 177 14.27 3.43 -2.90
C LEU A 177 15.51 2.55 -2.97
N GLN A 178 16.71 3.13 -2.82
CA GLN A 178 17.95 2.37 -2.78
C GLN A 178 18.01 1.36 -1.63
N ARG A 179 17.50 1.74 -0.45
CA ARG A 179 17.39 0.82 0.69
C ARG A 179 16.47 -0.36 0.37
N ALA A 180 15.31 -0.09 -0.26
CA ALA A 180 14.37 -1.12 -0.68
C ALA A 180 14.99 -2.06 -1.73
N GLN A 181 15.71 -1.50 -2.71
CA GLN A 181 16.42 -2.28 -3.74
C GLN A 181 17.49 -3.20 -3.13
N ARG A 182 18.33 -2.68 -2.22
CA ARG A 182 19.33 -3.51 -1.52
C ARG A 182 18.69 -4.67 -0.75
N PHE A 183 17.59 -4.42 -0.06
CA PHE A 183 16.84 -5.50 0.62
C PHE A 183 16.30 -6.52 -0.40
N ALA A 184 15.73 -6.04 -1.50
CA ALA A 184 15.19 -6.90 -2.55
C ALA A 184 16.28 -7.77 -3.21
N GLU A 185 17.44 -7.23 -3.51
CA GLU A 185 18.58 -7.98 -4.07
C GLU A 185 18.98 -9.17 -3.19
N GLN A 186 18.95 -8.99 -1.87
CA GLN A 186 19.31 -10.04 -0.91
C GLN A 186 18.22 -11.14 -0.77
N HIS A 187 16.96 -10.80 -1.01
CA HIS A 187 15.83 -11.66 -0.65
C HIS A 187 15.01 -12.17 -1.85
N SER A 188 15.08 -11.53 -3.02
CA SER A 188 14.20 -11.82 -4.16
C SER A 188 14.30 -13.27 -4.69
N ARG A 189 15.43 -13.93 -4.48
CA ARG A 189 15.62 -15.34 -4.89
C ARG A 189 15.08 -16.35 -3.87
N ASN A 190 14.75 -15.91 -2.66
CA ASN A 190 14.32 -16.77 -1.55
C ASN A 190 12.79 -16.90 -1.54
N ILE A 191 12.23 -17.37 -2.63
CA ILE A 191 10.78 -17.61 -2.74
C ILE A 191 10.43 -18.92 -2.02
N ARG A 192 9.42 -18.85 -1.13
CA ARG A 192 8.96 -19.98 -0.33
C ARG A 192 7.50 -20.27 -0.60
N ALA A 193 7.10 -21.54 -0.54
CA ALA A 193 5.69 -21.88 -0.47
C ALA A 193 5.15 -21.44 0.90
N VAL A 194 4.11 -20.62 0.89
CA VAL A 194 3.44 -20.15 2.10
C VAL A 194 2.04 -20.75 2.15
N ARG A 195 1.71 -21.43 3.25
CA ARG A 195 0.32 -21.76 3.57
C ARG A 195 -0.28 -20.63 4.36
N TRP A 196 -1.35 -20.05 3.85
CA TRP A 196 -2.11 -19.03 4.58
C TRP A 196 -3.02 -19.73 5.61
N PRO A 197 -2.85 -19.47 6.93
CA PRO A 197 -3.59 -20.20 7.96
C PRO A 197 -5.08 -19.89 8.01
N GLY A 198 -5.54 -18.85 7.32
CA GLY A 198 -6.97 -18.54 7.19
C GLY A 198 -7.74 -19.37 6.17
N LEU A 199 -7.07 -20.20 5.38
CA LEU A 199 -7.69 -21.19 4.50
C LEU A 199 -7.84 -22.51 5.28
N SER A 200 -8.81 -22.55 6.22
CA SER A 200 -9.36 -23.85 6.61
C SER A 200 -10.11 -24.40 5.40
N ALA A 201 -9.66 -25.58 4.94
CA ALA A 201 -10.27 -26.36 3.87
C ALA A 201 -11.74 -26.64 4.12
#